data_2bb157ee120b325da5b54c432225db55
#
_entry.id   2bb157ee120b325da5b54c432225db55
#
_cell.length_a   1.000
_cell.length_b   1.000
_cell.length_c   1.000
_cell.angle_alpha   90.00
_cell.angle_beta   90.00
_cell.angle_gamma   90.00
#
_symmetry.space_group_name_H-M   'P 1'
#
loop_
_entity.id
_entity.type
_entity.pdbx_description
1 polymer ?
#
loop_
_entity_poly.entity_id
_entity_poly.type
_entity_poly.pdbx_seq_one_letter_code
_entity_poly.pdbx_strand_id
1 'polypeptide(L)' 'MTDPNSAQRAVLDALFQAHPRMVGIDDLTAQLSGIPRVREALRVLVDDGLATQLGELVGVSRAAVRFQALGTPS' A
#
# COMPACT_ATOMS: atom_id res chain seq x y z
N MET A 1 -14.06 -13.10 9.43
CA MET A 1 -13.32 -12.31 10.42
C MET A 1 -12.28 -11.46 9.70
N THR A 2 -12.36 -10.17 9.89
CA THR A 2 -11.47 -9.25 9.13
C THR A 2 -10.21 -9.01 9.93
N ASP A 3 -9.11 -9.48 9.40
CA ASP A 3 -7.79 -9.25 9.99
C ASP A 3 -7.34 -7.83 9.60
N PRO A 4 -6.97 -6.96 10.55
CA PRO A 4 -6.49 -5.63 10.19
C PRO A 4 -5.26 -5.67 9.29
N ASN A 5 -4.47 -6.73 9.36
CA ASN A 5 -3.33 -6.91 8.48
C ASN A 5 -3.74 -7.21 7.04
N SER A 6 -4.94 -7.75 6.82
CA SER A 6 -5.43 -8.04 5.48
C SER A 6 -5.59 -6.78 4.65
N ALA A 7 -6.15 -5.73 5.25
CA ALA A 7 -6.32 -4.45 4.55
C ALA A 7 -4.96 -3.84 4.22
N GLN A 8 -4.03 -3.84 5.16
CA GLN A 8 -2.69 -3.31 4.95
C GLN A 8 -1.96 -4.08 3.86
N ARG A 9 -2.07 -5.39 3.88
CA ARG A 9 -1.44 -6.25 2.87
C ARG A 9 -2.03 -6.00 1.48
N ALA A 10 -3.34 -5.89 1.40
CA ALA A 10 -4.02 -5.63 0.13
C ALA A 10 -3.61 -4.28 -0.46
N VAL A 11 -3.55 -3.25 0.38
CA VAL A 11 -3.13 -1.91 -0.04
C VAL A 11 -1.68 -1.96 -0.53
N LEU A 12 -0.80 -2.56 0.25
CA LEU A 12 0.61 -2.62 -0.11
C LEU A 12 0.82 -3.40 -1.41
N ASP A 13 0.11 -4.51 -1.57
CA ASP A 13 0.18 -5.32 -2.78
C ASP A 13 -0.27 -4.52 -4.01
N ALA A 14 -1.37 -3.77 -3.88
CA ALA A 14 -1.85 -2.93 -4.96
C ALA A 14 -0.82 -1.86 -5.33
N LEU A 15 -0.16 -1.27 -4.34
CA LEU A 15 0.87 -0.26 -4.58
C LEU A 15 2.09 -0.87 -5.27
N PHE A 16 2.49 -2.08 -4.89
CA PHE A 16 3.59 -2.78 -5.55
C PHE A 16 3.26 -3.10 -7.01
N GLN A 17 2.03 -3.48 -7.28
CA GLN A 17 1.60 -3.76 -8.65
C GLN A 17 1.67 -2.51 -9.53
N ALA A 18 1.40 -1.34 -8.96
CA ALA A 18 1.47 -0.08 -9.68
C ALA A 18 2.89 0.49 -9.76
N HIS A 19 3.79 0.05 -8.89
CA HIS A 19 5.16 0.55 -8.85
C HIS A 19 5.82 0.48 -10.23
N PRO A 20 6.57 1.49 -10.69
CA PRO A 20 6.99 2.71 -9.96
C PRO A 20 5.98 3.86 -10.02
N ARG A 21 4.81 3.66 -10.56
CA ARG A 21 3.80 4.71 -10.65
C ARG A 21 3.09 4.90 -9.31
N MET A 22 2.72 6.14 -9.03
CA MET A 22 1.88 6.45 -7.89
C MET A 22 0.42 6.32 -8.29
N VAL A 23 -0.41 5.99 -7.32
CA VAL A 23 -1.84 5.75 -7.52
C VAL A 23 -2.61 6.81 -6.74
N GLY A 24 -3.69 7.33 -7.33
CA GLY A 24 -4.58 8.23 -6.61
C GLY A 24 -5.28 7.50 -5.47
N ILE A 25 -5.43 8.17 -4.32
CA ILE A 25 -6.08 7.57 -3.15
C ILE A 25 -7.50 7.13 -3.51
N ASP A 26 -8.22 7.94 -4.27
CA ASP A 26 -9.58 7.60 -4.69
C ASP A 26 -9.61 6.36 -5.59
N ASP A 27 -8.66 6.28 -6.51
CA ASP A 27 -8.55 5.11 -7.38
C ASP A 27 -8.23 3.86 -6.59
N LEU A 28 -7.33 3.97 -5.65
CA LEU A 28 -6.96 2.85 -4.78
C LEU A 28 -8.16 2.39 -3.97
N THR A 29 -8.89 3.33 -3.39
CA THR A 29 -10.07 3.02 -2.60
C THR A 29 -11.13 2.32 -3.47
N ALA A 30 -11.29 2.77 -4.71
CA ALA A 30 -12.24 2.16 -5.65
C ALA A 30 -11.81 0.74 -6.02
N GLN A 31 -10.52 0.52 -6.27
CA GLN A 31 -10.00 -0.81 -6.58
C GLN A 31 -10.23 -1.79 -5.44
N LEU A 32 -10.12 -1.30 -4.21
CA LEU A 32 -10.23 -2.13 -3.00
C LEU A 32 -11.56 -1.92 -2.30
N SER A 33 -12.61 -1.63 -3.06
CA SER A 33 -13.92 -1.29 -2.49
C SER A 33 -14.52 -2.42 -1.64
N GLY A 34 -14.12 -3.66 -1.87
CA GLY A 34 -14.57 -4.78 -1.06
C GLY A 34 -13.82 -4.95 0.26
N ILE A 35 -12.80 -4.14 0.50
CA ILE A 35 -11.96 -4.24 1.68
C ILE A 35 -12.26 -3.05 2.60
N PRO A 36 -12.67 -3.31 3.86
CA PRO A 36 -12.96 -2.21 4.78
C PRO A 36 -11.66 -1.52 5.25
N ARG A 37 -11.79 -0.25 5.59
CA ARG A 37 -10.73 0.52 6.25
C ARG A 37 -9.46 0.68 5.41
N VAL A 38 -9.62 0.78 4.09
CA VAL A 38 -8.48 0.94 3.19
C VAL A 38 -7.70 2.22 3.53
N ARG A 39 -8.41 3.32 3.81
CA ARG A 39 -7.74 4.58 4.13
C ARG A 39 -6.94 4.51 5.44
N GLU A 40 -7.47 3.82 6.43
CA GLU A 40 -6.77 3.63 7.69
C GLU A 40 -5.53 2.76 7.50
N ALA A 41 -5.67 1.70 6.72
CA ALA A 41 -4.55 0.82 6.39
C ALA A 41 -3.45 1.59 5.66
N LEU A 42 -3.84 2.44 4.71
CA LEU A 42 -2.89 3.27 3.98
C LEU A 42 -2.14 4.20 4.92
N ARG A 43 -2.86 4.82 5.86
CA ARG A 43 -2.25 5.71 6.84
C ARG A 43 -1.20 4.99 7.68
N VAL A 44 -1.51 3.78 8.12
CA VAL A 44 -0.57 2.97 8.89
C VAL A 44 0.68 2.69 8.07
N LEU A 45 0.50 2.33 6.80
CA LEU A 45 1.64 2.04 5.92
C LEU A 45 2.52 3.28 5.71
N VAL A 46 1.90 4.45 5.57
CA VAL A 46 2.64 5.70 5.44
C VAL A 46 3.40 6.00 6.73
N ASP A 47 2.74 5.85 7.88
CA ASP A 47 3.37 6.10 9.17
C ASP A 47 4.53 5.14 9.43
N ASP A 48 4.41 3.90 8.97
CA ASP A 48 5.46 2.89 9.14
C ASP A 48 6.58 3.02 8.12
N GLY A 49 6.45 3.92 7.15
CA GLY A 49 7.46 4.12 6.14
C GLY A 49 7.42 3.13 5.00
N LEU A 50 6.35 2.35 4.89
CA LEU A 50 6.18 1.38 3.81
C LEU A 50 5.52 1.99 2.58
N ALA A 51 4.80 3.07 2.75
CA ALA A 51 4.17 3.79 1.65
C ALA A 51 4.55 5.26 1.72
N THR A 52 4.52 5.91 0.57
CA THR A 52 4.78 7.35 0.43
C THR A 52 3.53 8.03 -0.09
N GLN A 53 3.18 9.16 0.49
CA GLN A 53 2.03 9.94 0.05
C GLN A 53 2.47 11.33 -0.37
N LEU A 54 2.04 11.74 -1.55
CA LEU A 54 2.26 13.09 -2.08
C LEU A 54 0.90 13.66 -2.49
N GLY A 55 0.32 14.48 -1.61
CA GLY A 55 -1.02 15.00 -1.85
C GLY A 55 -2.04 13.87 -1.91
N GLU A 56 -2.67 13.69 -3.06
CA GLU A 56 -3.67 12.64 -3.26
C GLU A 56 -3.08 11.39 -3.92
N LEU A 57 -1.76 11.36 -4.13
CA LEU A 57 -1.09 10.23 -4.75
C LEU A 57 -0.33 9.44 -3.69
N VAL A 58 -0.35 8.12 -3.84
CA VAL A 58 0.36 7.22 -2.94
C VAL A 58 1.12 6.18 -3.75
N GLY A 59 2.20 5.71 -3.18
CA GLY A 59 3.02 4.68 -3.80
C GLY A 59 3.80 3.93 -2.74
N VAL A 60 4.50 2.86 -3.16
CA VAL A 60 5.39 2.15 -2.23
C VAL A 60 6.60 3.03 -1.96
N SER A 61 7.10 2.98 -0.73
CA SER A 61 8.33 3.69 -0.38
C SER A 61 9.53 2.92 -0.92
N ARG A 62 10.67 3.62 -1.03
CA ARG A 62 11.91 2.97 -1.42
C ARG A 62 12.31 1.89 -0.42
N ALA A 63 12.05 2.15 0.86
CA ALA A 63 12.35 1.18 1.91
C ALA A 63 11.56 -0.10 1.71
N ALA A 64 10.28 0.00 1.36
CA ALA A 64 9.43 -1.16 1.14
C ALA A 64 9.89 -1.97 -0.07
N VAL A 65 10.23 -1.30 -1.15
CA VAL A 65 10.74 -1.96 -2.36
C VAL A 65 12.04 -2.70 -2.05
N ARG A 66 12.93 -2.04 -1.34
CA ARG A 66 14.21 -2.64 -0.97
C ARG A 66 14.02 -3.83 -0.04
N PHE A 67 13.12 -3.71 0.92
CA PHE A 67 12.83 -4.79 1.86
C PHE A 67 12.27 -6.01 1.13
N GLN A 68 11.37 -5.79 0.18
CA GLN A 68 10.80 -6.89 -0.59
C GLN A 68 11.85 -7.58 -1.44
N ALA A 69 12.75 -6.81 -2.04
CA ALA A 69 13.83 -7.37 -2.85
C ALA A 69 14.76 -8.24 -2.01
N LEU A 70 15.04 -7.82 -0.77
CA LEU A 70 15.89 -8.58 0.14
C LEU A 70 15.19 -9.83 0.67
N GLY A 71 13.87 -9.75 0.85
CA GLY A 71 13.10 -10.83 1.41
C GLY A 71 12.65 -11.88 0.40
N THR A 72 12.89 -11.67 -0.88
CA THR A 72 12.47 -12.60 -1.92
C THR A 72 13.54 -13.67 -2.11
N PRO A 73 13.26 -14.92 -1.75
CA PRO A 73 14.20 -15.99 -2.06
C PRO A 73 14.23 -16.20 -3.57
N SER A 74 15.38 -16.13 -4.10
CA SER A 74 15.56 -16.36 -5.53
C SER A 74 15.57 -17.84 -5.86
#